data_01f1cb61bda5b7e3b0b23c56effcc27e
#
_entry.id   01f1cb61bda5b7e3b0b23c56effcc27e
#
_cell.length_a   1.000
_cell.length_b   1.000
_cell.length_c   1.000
_cell.angle_alpha   90.00
_cell.angle_beta   90.00
_cell.angle_gamma   90.00
#
_symmetry.space_group_name_H-M   'P 1'
#
loop_
_entity.id
_entity.type
_entity.pdbx_description
1 polymer ?
#
loop_
_entity_poly.entity_id
_entity_poly.type
_entity_poly.pdbx_seq_one_letter_code
_entity_poly.pdbx_strand_id
1 'polypeptide(L)'
;MSTRFLRLFLSTLVLVLISSGIQAGTYHSGDKKKEKLSGDGPYILYQADGSTRVINVNKKGRITDKTYATLPKDFSFRVTDHEGRYPFDVKLHPLKRPEWQYTRPEKVFVISDPHGRLDCVISLLQGNGVINDNYQWNFGSNHLVIIGDVFDRGKDVLQIFWLFYKLEDEAAKAGGHVSF
;
A
#
# COMPACT_ATOMS: atom_id res chain seq x y z
N MET A 1 21.57 -55.14 -25.91
CA MET A 1 20.62 -54.78 -24.83
C MET A 1 19.23 -54.76 -25.44
N SER A 2 18.33 -55.63 -24.97
CA SER A 2 17.05 -55.87 -25.60
C SER A 2 16.09 -54.67 -25.40
N THR A 3 15.42 -54.31 -26.48
CA THR A 3 14.43 -53.20 -26.51
C THR A 3 13.28 -53.34 -25.50
N ARG A 4 13.11 -54.50 -24.90
CA ARG A 4 12.15 -54.77 -23.80
C ARG A 4 12.60 -54.12 -22.47
N PHE A 5 13.88 -54.12 -22.18
CA PHE A 5 14.41 -53.50 -20.94
C PHE A 5 14.30 -51.96 -20.96
N LEU A 6 14.48 -51.36 -22.14
CA LEU A 6 14.36 -49.89 -22.27
C LEU A 6 12.91 -49.43 -22.13
N ARG A 7 11.93 -50.24 -22.56
CA ARG A 7 10.52 -49.91 -22.42
C ARG A 7 10.03 -50.03 -20.94
N LEU A 8 10.58 -50.94 -20.18
CA LEU A 8 10.24 -51.07 -18.75
C LEU A 8 10.83 -49.91 -17.94
N PHE A 9 12.03 -49.46 -18.29
CA PHE A 9 12.66 -48.31 -17.61
C PHE A 9 11.94 -46.98 -17.91
N LEU A 10 11.46 -46.80 -19.13
CA LEU A 10 10.68 -45.63 -19.49
C LEU A 10 9.30 -45.61 -18.83
N SER A 11 8.65 -46.75 -18.69
CA SER A 11 7.32 -46.84 -18.06
C SER A 11 7.38 -46.60 -16.55
N THR A 12 8.44 -47.05 -15.87
CA THR A 12 8.64 -46.75 -14.44
C THR A 12 9.06 -45.31 -14.19
N LEU A 13 9.81 -44.69 -15.07
CA LEU A 13 10.17 -43.26 -14.94
C LEU A 13 8.96 -42.35 -15.13
N VAL A 14 8.06 -42.69 -16.06
CA VAL A 14 6.81 -41.93 -16.25
C VAL A 14 5.85 -42.11 -15.07
N LEU A 15 5.76 -43.32 -14.46
CA LEU A 15 4.94 -43.53 -13.27
C LEU A 15 5.46 -42.78 -12.04
N VAL A 16 6.77 -42.61 -11.87
CA VAL A 16 7.37 -41.88 -10.77
C VAL A 16 7.17 -40.34 -10.93
N LEU A 17 7.08 -39.84 -12.16
CA LEU A 17 6.77 -38.44 -12.42
C LEU A 17 5.30 -38.06 -12.26
N ILE A 18 4.37 -39.06 -12.33
CA ILE A 18 2.94 -38.83 -12.10
C ILE A 18 2.56 -38.94 -10.61
N SER A 19 3.40 -39.62 -9.81
CA SER A 19 3.16 -39.75 -8.36
C SER A 19 3.70 -38.60 -7.51
N SER A 20 4.44 -37.64 -8.06
CA SER A 20 4.66 -36.37 -7.43
C SER A 20 3.40 -35.51 -7.60
N GLY A 21 2.33 -35.97 -6.97
CA GLY A 21 1.09 -35.25 -6.83
C GLY A 21 1.44 -33.85 -6.29
N ILE A 22 1.11 -32.84 -7.05
CA ILE A 22 0.97 -31.47 -6.53
C ILE A 22 0.03 -31.60 -5.33
N GLN A 23 0.58 -31.71 -4.14
CA GLN A 23 -0.18 -31.43 -2.93
C GLN A 23 -0.54 -29.95 -3.02
N ALA A 24 -1.67 -29.66 -3.65
CA ALA A 24 -2.36 -28.43 -3.41
C ALA A 24 -2.50 -28.34 -1.89
N GLY A 25 -1.72 -27.45 -1.28
CA GLY A 25 -1.81 -27.23 0.14
C GLY A 25 -3.29 -26.99 0.44
N THR A 26 -3.90 -27.88 1.21
CA THR A 26 -5.21 -27.64 1.77
C THR A 26 -5.09 -26.42 2.62
N TYR A 27 -5.59 -25.30 2.08
CA TYR A 27 -5.76 -24.08 2.85
C TYR A 27 -6.72 -24.44 3.98
N HIS A 28 -6.16 -24.71 5.16
CA HIS A 28 -6.96 -24.85 6.35
C HIS A 28 -7.54 -23.45 6.60
N SER A 29 -8.78 -23.27 6.17
CA SER A 29 -9.65 -22.23 6.68
C SER A 29 -9.92 -22.56 8.16
N GLY A 30 -8.88 -22.37 9.00
CA GLY A 30 -9.10 -22.29 10.42
C GLY A 30 -10.12 -21.19 10.66
N ASP A 31 -11.09 -21.42 11.53
CA ASP A 31 -12.08 -20.43 11.97
C ASP A 31 -11.36 -19.11 12.29
N LYS A 32 -11.22 -18.25 11.27
CA LYS A 32 -10.74 -16.89 11.48
C LYS A 32 -11.85 -16.24 12.29
N LYS A 33 -11.63 -16.06 13.61
CA LYS A 33 -12.40 -15.12 14.39
C LYS A 33 -12.58 -13.90 13.49
N LYS A 34 -13.84 -13.56 13.16
CA LYS A 34 -14.13 -12.36 12.35
C LYS A 34 -13.46 -11.20 13.05
N GLU A 35 -12.36 -10.74 12.49
CA GLU A 35 -11.66 -9.56 13.02
C GLU A 35 -12.62 -8.39 12.92
N LYS A 36 -12.83 -7.73 14.04
CA LYS A 36 -13.71 -6.58 14.08
C LYS A 36 -13.05 -5.44 13.34
N LEU A 37 -13.71 -4.90 12.33
CA LEU A 37 -13.29 -3.67 11.67
C LEU A 37 -13.04 -2.59 12.72
N SER A 38 -11.87 -1.98 12.69
CA SER A 38 -11.50 -0.89 13.60
C SER A 38 -10.63 0.12 12.87
N GLY A 39 -11.03 1.38 12.88
CA GLY A 39 -10.23 2.50 12.41
C GLY A 39 -9.67 2.33 10.98
N ASP A 40 -10.48 2.58 9.96
CA ASP A 40 -10.05 2.46 8.57
C ASP A 40 -10.66 3.57 7.72
N GLY A 41 -9.98 3.95 6.64
CA GLY A 41 -10.43 5.04 5.78
C GLY A 41 -9.66 6.36 6.02
N PRO A 42 -10.14 7.47 5.43
CA PRO A 42 -11.32 7.50 4.56
C PRO A 42 -11.05 6.87 3.19
N TYR A 43 -12.06 6.23 2.64
CA TYR A 43 -12.13 5.86 1.22
C TYR A 43 -12.82 7.00 0.48
N ILE A 44 -12.19 7.51 -0.56
CA ILE A 44 -12.72 8.59 -1.39
C ILE A 44 -12.99 8.06 -2.78
N LEU A 45 -14.27 7.99 -3.14
CA LEU A 45 -14.74 7.37 -4.36
C LEU A 45 -15.41 8.41 -5.26
N TYR A 46 -14.79 8.72 -6.38
CA TYR A 46 -15.36 9.59 -7.40
C TYR A 46 -16.40 8.81 -8.21
N GLN A 47 -17.62 9.31 -8.27
CA GLN A 47 -18.75 8.66 -8.94
C GLN A 47 -18.90 9.18 -10.39
N ALA A 48 -19.56 8.38 -11.23
CA ALA A 48 -19.78 8.74 -12.63
C ALA A 48 -20.67 9.97 -12.82
N ASP A 49 -21.51 10.31 -11.85
CA ASP A 49 -22.37 11.49 -11.84
C ASP A 49 -21.65 12.77 -11.37
N GLY A 50 -20.34 12.68 -11.10
CA GLY A 50 -19.51 13.78 -10.60
C GLY A 50 -19.56 13.98 -9.10
N SER A 51 -20.40 13.25 -8.36
CA SER A 51 -20.42 13.27 -6.91
C SER A 51 -19.22 12.51 -6.33
N THR A 52 -18.93 12.75 -5.06
CA THR A 52 -17.85 12.05 -4.34
C THR A 52 -18.39 11.42 -3.08
N ARG A 53 -18.23 10.13 -2.94
CA ARG A 53 -18.59 9.36 -1.76
C ARG A 53 -17.38 9.18 -0.85
N VAL A 54 -17.55 9.49 0.44
CA VAL A 54 -16.53 9.38 1.47
C VAL A 54 -16.98 8.39 2.52
N ILE A 55 -16.25 7.30 2.64
CA ILE A 55 -16.54 6.21 3.60
C ILE A 55 -15.42 6.17 4.63
N ASN A 56 -15.77 6.12 5.90
CA ASN A 56 -14.82 6.01 7.00
C ASN A 56 -15.32 5.03 8.07
N VAL A 57 -14.40 4.28 8.66
CA VAL A 57 -14.67 3.35 9.77
C VAL A 57 -13.96 3.88 11.02
N ASN A 58 -14.71 4.18 12.06
CA ASN A 58 -14.09 4.64 13.30
C ASN A 58 -13.52 3.46 14.14
N LYS A 59 -12.79 3.77 15.20
CA LYS A 59 -12.19 2.77 16.11
C LYS A 59 -13.20 1.79 16.74
N LYS A 60 -14.48 2.15 16.80
CA LYS A 60 -15.56 1.27 17.31
C LYS A 60 -16.19 0.42 16.19
N GLY A 61 -15.66 0.47 14.96
CA GLY A 61 -16.19 -0.23 13.80
C GLY A 61 -17.46 0.40 13.23
N ARG A 62 -17.83 1.63 13.64
CA ARG A 62 -18.98 2.34 13.05
C ARG A 62 -18.56 2.93 11.71
N ILE A 63 -19.33 2.62 10.68
CA ILE A 63 -19.17 3.15 9.34
C ILE A 63 -19.91 4.49 9.24
N THR A 64 -19.24 5.49 8.69
CA THR A 64 -19.84 6.72 8.18
C THR A 64 -19.70 6.72 6.66
N ASP A 65 -20.76 7.07 5.96
CA ASP A 65 -20.86 7.05 4.51
C ASP A 65 -21.60 8.32 4.08
N LYS A 66 -20.88 9.21 3.39
CA LYS A 66 -21.39 10.51 2.98
C LYS A 66 -21.12 10.73 1.50
N THR A 67 -22.13 11.20 0.79
CA THR A 67 -22.00 11.63 -0.60
C THR A 67 -22.04 13.15 -0.68
N TYR A 68 -21.08 13.72 -1.39
CA TYR A 68 -20.98 15.16 -1.66
C TYR A 68 -21.22 15.37 -3.14
N ALA A 69 -22.18 16.23 -3.50
CA ALA A 69 -22.36 16.65 -4.91
C ALA A 69 -21.10 17.34 -5.43
N THR A 70 -20.44 18.12 -4.57
CA THR A 70 -19.12 18.72 -4.83
C THR A 70 -18.34 18.75 -3.53
N LEU A 71 -17.11 18.26 -3.53
CA LEU A 71 -16.22 18.40 -2.38
C LEU A 71 -15.79 19.85 -2.20
N PRO A 72 -15.67 20.34 -0.94
CA PRO A 72 -15.03 21.63 -0.68
C PRO A 72 -13.61 21.69 -1.28
N LYS A 73 -13.19 22.85 -1.77
CA LYS A 73 -11.83 23.05 -2.33
C LYS A 73 -10.71 22.68 -1.35
N ASP A 74 -10.96 22.90 -0.06
CA ASP A 74 -10.00 22.64 1.01
C ASP A 74 -10.37 21.38 1.82
N PHE A 75 -10.99 20.41 1.16
CA PHE A 75 -11.36 19.17 1.83
C PHE A 75 -10.11 18.48 2.38
N SER A 76 -10.10 18.31 3.69
CA SER A 76 -9.02 17.66 4.41
C SER A 76 -9.58 16.72 5.46
N PHE A 77 -8.77 15.76 5.86
CA PHE A 77 -9.12 14.77 6.87
C PHE A 77 -7.88 14.32 7.62
N ARG A 78 -8.08 13.84 8.84
CA ARG A 78 -7.02 13.28 9.67
C ARG A 78 -6.94 11.77 9.46
N VAL A 79 -5.72 11.29 9.30
CA VAL A 79 -5.36 9.88 9.23
C VAL A 79 -4.58 9.51 10.49
N THR A 80 -4.81 8.30 11.01
CA THR A 80 -4.02 7.69 12.08
C THR A 80 -3.84 6.22 11.74
N ASP A 81 -2.88 5.53 12.38
CA ASP A 81 -2.87 4.07 12.30
C ASP A 81 -4.13 3.46 12.96
N HIS A 82 -4.32 2.15 12.83
CA HIS A 82 -5.46 1.44 13.40
C HIS A 82 -5.54 1.55 14.94
N GLU A 83 -4.45 1.88 15.63
CA GLU A 83 -4.40 2.13 17.08
C GLU A 83 -4.61 3.61 17.42
N GLY A 84 -4.59 4.51 16.43
CA GLY A 84 -4.76 5.97 16.57
C GLY A 84 -3.48 6.71 16.92
N ARG A 85 -2.35 6.10 16.61
CA ARG A 85 -1.02 6.73 16.63
C ARG A 85 -0.72 7.38 15.28
N TYR A 86 0.38 8.06 15.18
CA TYR A 86 0.91 8.69 13.96
C TYR A 86 -0.12 9.58 13.24
N PRO A 87 -0.70 10.58 13.94
CA PRO A 87 -1.73 11.44 13.36
C PRO A 87 -1.13 12.42 12.35
N PHE A 88 -1.64 12.43 11.12
CA PHE A 88 -1.31 13.44 10.11
C PHE A 88 -2.56 13.87 9.36
N ASP A 89 -2.54 15.09 8.86
CA ASP A 89 -3.65 15.64 8.08
C ASP A 89 -3.31 15.52 6.59
N VAL A 90 -4.31 15.13 5.81
CA VAL A 90 -4.24 15.00 4.36
C VAL A 90 -5.21 16.01 3.74
N LYS A 91 -4.70 16.84 2.85
CA LYS A 91 -5.51 17.71 1.99
C LYS A 91 -5.58 17.09 0.61
N LEU A 92 -6.78 17.00 0.04
CA LEU A 92 -6.91 16.52 -1.33
C LEU A 92 -6.32 17.54 -2.31
N HIS A 93 -5.59 17.04 -3.28
CA HIS A 93 -5.01 17.80 -4.37
C HIS A 93 -5.33 17.11 -5.71
N PRO A 94 -5.34 17.85 -6.83
CA PRO A 94 -5.52 17.27 -8.14
C PRO A 94 -4.40 16.26 -8.45
N LEU A 95 -4.78 15.08 -8.91
CA LEU A 95 -3.82 14.11 -9.41
C LEU A 95 -3.22 14.60 -10.71
N LYS A 96 -1.91 14.55 -10.82
CA LYS A 96 -1.15 14.81 -12.04
C LYS A 96 -0.60 13.49 -12.55
N ARG A 97 -0.61 13.31 -13.86
CA ARG A 97 0.11 12.20 -14.44
C ARG A 97 1.61 12.37 -14.14
N PRO A 98 2.27 11.39 -13.52
CA PRO A 98 3.69 11.49 -13.25
C PRO A 98 4.49 11.56 -14.55
N GLU A 99 5.60 12.27 -14.52
CA GLU A 99 6.55 12.28 -15.61
C GLU A 99 7.21 10.89 -15.72
N TRP A 100 7.59 10.51 -16.90
CA TRP A 100 8.29 9.24 -17.14
C TRP A 100 9.82 9.37 -17.04
N GLN A 101 10.32 10.61 -16.91
CA GLN A 101 11.72 10.93 -16.77
C GLN A 101 11.88 12.15 -15.85
N TYR A 102 12.80 12.06 -14.92
CA TYR A 102 13.10 13.12 -13.93
C TYR A 102 14.57 13.50 -14.02
N THR A 103 14.87 14.76 -13.66
CA THR A 103 16.24 15.19 -13.43
C THR A 103 16.84 14.39 -12.27
N ARG A 104 18.08 13.95 -12.42
CA ARG A 104 18.76 13.20 -11.36
C ARG A 104 18.89 14.03 -10.08
N PRO A 105 18.32 13.61 -8.97
CA PRO A 105 18.48 14.29 -7.68
C PRO A 105 19.86 14.00 -7.08
N GLU A 106 20.21 14.72 -6.02
CA GLU A 106 21.40 14.41 -5.23
C GLU A 106 21.26 13.08 -4.52
N LYS A 107 20.06 12.80 -3.95
CA LYS A 107 19.76 11.56 -3.20
C LYS A 107 18.47 10.93 -3.66
N VAL A 108 18.46 9.61 -3.67
CA VAL A 108 17.26 8.80 -3.83
C VAL A 108 17.14 7.88 -2.64
N PHE A 109 16.01 7.96 -1.93
CA PHE A 109 15.70 7.00 -0.87
C PHE A 109 14.68 5.98 -1.39
N VAL A 110 15.02 4.70 -1.31
CA VAL A 110 14.19 3.62 -1.83
C VAL A 110 13.74 2.74 -0.67
N ILE A 111 12.44 2.47 -0.60
CA ILE A 111 11.87 1.48 0.35
C ILE A 111 11.10 0.42 -0.44
N SER A 112 11.03 -0.79 0.12
CA SER A 112 10.36 -1.93 -0.49
C SER A 112 9.43 -2.60 0.52
N ASP A 113 8.32 -3.15 0.03
CA ASP A 113 7.44 -4.09 0.72
C ASP A 113 6.99 -3.65 2.13
N PRO A 114 6.38 -2.48 2.30
CA PRO A 114 5.93 -2.01 3.61
C PRO A 114 4.76 -2.80 4.21
N HIS A 115 4.02 -3.56 3.41
CA HIS A 115 2.99 -4.51 3.84
C HIS A 115 2.07 -3.99 4.97
N GLY A 116 1.50 -2.80 4.83
CA GLY A 116 0.59 -2.22 5.80
C GLY A 116 1.20 -1.91 7.19
N ARG A 117 2.53 -1.75 7.27
CA ARG A 117 3.26 -1.40 8.50
C ARG A 117 3.61 0.09 8.49
N LEU A 118 2.60 0.94 8.78
CA LEU A 118 2.79 2.39 8.85
C LEU A 118 3.87 2.79 9.87
N ASP A 119 3.94 2.12 11.00
CA ASP A 119 4.96 2.34 12.04
C ASP A 119 6.38 2.18 11.49
N CYS A 120 6.63 1.13 10.71
CA CYS A 120 7.92 0.89 10.08
C CYS A 120 8.24 1.97 9.02
N VAL A 121 7.26 2.31 8.19
CA VAL A 121 7.42 3.36 7.15
C VAL A 121 7.79 4.69 7.79
N ILE A 122 7.06 5.13 8.82
CA ILE A 122 7.34 6.39 9.52
C ILE A 122 8.73 6.36 10.14
N SER A 123 9.09 5.29 10.86
CA SER A 123 10.42 5.16 11.48
C SER A 123 11.55 5.23 10.45
N LEU A 124 11.39 4.57 9.30
CA LEU A 124 12.38 4.61 8.21
C LEU A 124 12.49 6.01 7.61
N LEU A 125 11.37 6.66 7.31
CA LEU A 125 11.37 7.98 6.69
C LEU A 125 11.92 9.06 7.65
N GLN A 126 11.56 9.03 8.94
CA GLN A 126 12.10 9.95 9.95
C GLN A 126 13.59 9.70 10.19
N GLY A 127 13.98 8.43 10.41
CA GLY A 127 15.38 8.07 10.69
C GLY A 127 16.36 8.43 9.56
N ASN A 128 15.86 8.58 8.34
CA ASN A 128 16.64 9.01 7.17
C ASN A 128 16.40 10.47 6.75
N GLY A 129 15.67 11.25 7.55
CA GLY A 129 15.42 12.66 7.30
C GLY A 129 14.52 12.94 6.09
N VAL A 130 13.78 11.95 5.61
CA VAL A 130 12.83 12.11 4.49
C VAL A 130 11.61 12.88 4.94
N ILE A 131 11.13 12.64 6.16
CA ILE A 131 10.07 13.40 6.82
C ILE A 131 10.55 13.89 8.18
N ASN A 132 9.95 15.00 8.65
CA ASN A 132 10.16 15.54 9.99
C ASN A 132 9.22 14.90 11.03
N ASP A 133 9.31 15.32 12.30
CA ASP A 133 8.50 14.82 13.40
C ASP A 133 6.99 15.09 13.25
N ASN A 134 6.60 16.00 12.38
CA ASN A 134 5.21 16.30 12.03
C ASN A 134 4.75 15.55 10.78
N TYR A 135 5.50 14.55 10.33
CA TYR A 135 5.22 13.73 9.12
C TYR A 135 5.10 14.57 7.84
N GLN A 136 5.86 15.66 7.76
CA GLN A 136 5.95 16.54 6.60
C GLN A 136 7.24 16.24 5.83
N TRP A 137 7.22 16.48 4.53
CA TRP A 137 8.39 16.34 3.67
C TRP A 137 9.56 17.20 4.15
N ASN A 138 10.72 16.57 4.31
CA ASN A 138 11.95 17.21 4.79
C ASN A 138 13.18 16.87 3.92
N PHE A 139 12.95 16.28 2.75
CA PHE A 139 14.02 15.76 1.91
C PHE A 139 14.41 16.70 0.76
N GLY A 140 13.90 17.93 0.75
CA GLY A 140 14.20 18.95 -0.25
C GLY A 140 13.85 18.48 -1.67
N SER A 141 14.76 18.71 -2.62
CA SER A 141 14.59 18.30 -4.03
C SER A 141 14.96 16.84 -4.31
N ASN A 142 15.15 16.01 -3.29
CA ASN A 142 15.48 14.61 -3.45
C ASN A 142 14.26 13.73 -3.74
N HIS A 143 14.50 12.46 -4.07
CA HIS A 143 13.43 11.55 -4.47
C HIS A 143 13.23 10.43 -3.45
N LEU A 144 11.96 10.12 -3.17
CA LEU A 144 11.52 8.92 -2.46
C LEU A 144 10.88 7.97 -3.48
N VAL A 145 11.31 6.72 -3.48
CA VAL A 145 10.78 5.68 -4.37
C VAL A 145 10.31 4.50 -3.54
N ILE A 146 9.08 4.10 -3.76
CA ILE A 146 8.48 2.93 -3.11
C ILE A 146 8.33 1.84 -4.18
N ILE A 147 8.91 0.69 -3.93
CA ILE A 147 8.82 -0.50 -4.79
C ILE A 147 8.23 -1.68 -4.02
N GLY A 148 7.65 -2.63 -4.74
CA GLY A 148 7.10 -3.85 -4.12
C GLY A 148 5.74 -3.63 -3.44
N ASP A 149 5.44 -4.52 -2.50
CA ASP A 149 4.10 -4.68 -1.94
C ASP A 149 3.78 -3.72 -0.79
N VAL A 150 2.88 -2.79 -1.03
CA VAL A 150 2.26 -1.98 0.04
C VAL A 150 1.12 -2.73 0.72
N PHE A 151 0.46 -3.62 -0.03
CA PHE A 151 -0.72 -4.37 0.39
C PHE A 151 -0.38 -5.57 1.27
N ASP A 152 -1.43 -6.13 1.87
CA ASP A 152 -1.51 -7.30 2.74
C ASP A 152 -0.77 -7.20 4.08
N ARG A 153 -0.89 -8.25 4.90
CA ARG A 153 -0.26 -8.52 6.21
C ARG A 153 -0.58 -7.49 7.31
N GLY A 154 -0.15 -6.23 7.17
CA GLY A 154 -0.44 -5.18 8.14
C GLY A 154 -1.82 -4.57 7.97
N LYS A 155 -2.24 -3.74 8.93
CA LYS A 155 -3.59 -3.17 8.98
C LYS A 155 -3.67 -1.77 8.40
N ASP A 156 -2.54 -1.11 8.17
CA ASP A 156 -2.47 0.32 7.85
C ASP A 156 -2.13 0.58 6.37
N VAL A 157 -2.62 -0.28 5.47
CA VAL A 157 -2.37 -0.17 4.02
C VAL A 157 -2.85 1.16 3.48
N LEU A 158 -4.11 1.52 3.74
CA LEU A 158 -4.69 2.76 3.25
C LEU A 158 -4.02 3.99 3.87
N GLN A 159 -3.62 3.91 5.11
CA GLN A 159 -2.91 4.97 5.83
C GLN A 159 -1.52 5.24 5.21
N ILE A 160 -0.83 4.20 4.76
CA ILE A 160 0.43 4.33 4.02
C ILE A 160 0.20 5.03 2.68
N PHE A 161 -0.84 4.67 1.94
CA PHE A 161 -1.18 5.36 0.68
C PHE A 161 -1.51 6.83 0.92
N TRP A 162 -2.24 7.16 1.99
CA TRP A 162 -2.52 8.56 2.33
C TRP A 162 -1.27 9.34 2.73
N LEU A 163 -0.32 8.69 3.41
CA LEU A 163 0.97 9.31 3.70
C LEU A 163 1.73 9.62 2.40
N PHE A 164 1.84 8.66 1.48
CA PHE A 164 2.54 8.88 0.22
C PHE A 164 1.85 9.93 -0.65
N TYR A 165 0.52 9.90 -0.76
CA TYR A 165 -0.26 10.91 -1.44
C TYR A 165 0.01 12.33 -0.90
N LYS A 166 0.04 12.48 0.44
CA LYS A 166 0.40 13.74 1.10
C LYS A 166 1.83 14.17 0.76
N LEU A 167 2.77 13.24 0.85
CA LEU A 167 4.19 13.52 0.60
C LEU A 167 4.46 13.83 -0.88
N GLU A 168 3.69 13.27 -1.82
CA GLU A 168 3.80 13.60 -3.25
C GLU A 168 3.57 15.10 -3.51
N ASP A 169 2.51 15.67 -2.97
CA ASP A 169 2.22 17.12 -3.09
C ASP A 169 3.29 17.99 -2.38
N GLU A 170 3.71 17.59 -1.18
CA GLU A 170 4.72 18.31 -0.42
C GLU A 170 6.11 18.25 -1.08
N ALA A 171 6.50 17.09 -1.60
CA ALA A 171 7.75 16.92 -2.34
C ALA A 171 7.76 17.76 -3.61
N ALA A 172 6.68 17.75 -4.39
CA ALA A 172 6.56 18.55 -5.60
C ALA A 172 6.74 20.06 -5.32
N LYS A 173 6.19 20.57 -4.22
CA LYS A 173 6.37 21.96 -3.78
C LYS A 173 7.82 22.28 -3.38
N ALA A 174 8.58 21.30 -2.93
CA ALA A 174 9.99 21.43 -2.56
C ALA A 174 10.96 21.14 -3.73
N GLY A 175 10.43 20.84 -4.94
CA GLY A 175 11.22 20.42 -6.09
C GLY A 175 11.69 18.96 -6.04
N GLY A 176 11.17 18.18 -5.10
CA GLY A 176 11.41 16.75 -4.93
C GLY A 176 10.35 15.90 -5.62
N HIS A 177 10.43 14.58 -5.40
CA HIS A 177 9.50 13.64 -6.04
C HIS A 177 9.25 12.41 -5.16
N VAL A 178 8.02 11.90 -5.21
CA VAL A 178 7.63 10.61 -4.64
C VAL A 178 7.06 9.74 -5.75
N SER A 179 7.56 8.51 -5.87
CA SER A 179 7.04 7.49 -6.78
C SER A 179 6.60 6.26 -6.00
N PHE A 180 5.39 5.76 -6.27
CA PHE A 180 4.86 4.52 -5.68
C PHE A 180 3.83 3.84 -6.59
#